data_5989090ff7135de0e15a851b4bfe154d
#
_entry.id   5989090ff7135de0e15a851b4bfe154d
#
_cell.length_a   1.000
_cell.length_b   1.000
_cell.length_c   1.000
_cell.angle_alpha   90.00
_cell.angle_beta   90.00
_cell.angle_gamma   90.00
#
_symmetry.space_group_name_H-M   'P 1'
#
loop_
_entity.id
_entity.type
_entity.pdbx_description
1 polymer ?
#
loop_
_entity_poly.entity_id
_entity_poly.type
_entity_poly.pdbx_seq_one_letter_code
_entity_poly.pdbx_strand_id
1 'polypeptide(L)'
;MRASPPTKPGQIIGLLGGSFDPPHAGHVHITKAALKRFGLDHLWWLVSPGNPLKSHGPAPLAERMQAARAMMRHPRVTVTDIEKRLGTRYTAETLFQLRNRNPGVRFVWLMGADNLAQFHLWQDWQWI
;
A
#
# COMPACT_ATOMS: atom_id res chain seq x y z
N MET A 1 -10.40 15.86 -8.31
CA MET A 1 -10.27 14.86 -7.23
C MET A 1 -8.87 14.27 -7.26
N ARG A 2 -8.17 14.24 -6.14
CA ARG A 2 -6.83 13.69 -6.08
C ARG A 2 -6.89 12.17 -6.06
N ALA A 3 -6.08 11.50 -6.90
CA ALA A 3 -6.00 10.05 -6.93
C ALA A 3 -5.25 9.49 -5.71
N SER A 4 -4.34 10.26 -5.11
CA SER A 4 -3.55 9.83 -3.96
C SER A 4 -3.75 10.77 -2.76
N PRO A 5 -3.45 10.31 -1.53
CA PRO A 5 -3.45 11.19 -0.37
C PRO A 5 -2.49 12.37 -0.58
N PRO A 6 -2.74 13.53 0.07
CA PRO A 6 -1.89 14.69 -0.08
C PRO A 6 -0.47 14.45 0.47
N THR A 7 0.52 14.96 -0.24
CA THR A 7 1.93 14.86 0.14
C THR A 7 2.62 16.21 0.01
N LYS A 8 3.82 16.29 0.59
CA LYS A 8 4.71 17.46 0.46
C LYS A 8 6.11 16.98 0.06
N PRO A 9 6.82 17.75 -0.79
CA PRO A 9 8.22 17.41 -1.11
C PRO A 9 9.05 17.26 0.16
N GLY A 10 9.96 16.28 0.14
CA GLY A 10 10.82 15.97 1.28
C GLY A 10 10.26 14.93 2.24
N GLN A 11 8.98 14.55 2.10
CA GLN A 11 8.41 13.51 2.94
C GLN A 11 8.88 12.12 2.55
N ILE A 12 8.92 11.23 3.54
CA ILE A 12 9.19 9.80 3.36
C ILE A 12 7.91 9.05 3.70
N ILE A 13 7.35 8.37 2.71
CA ILE A 13 6.06 7.68 2.81
C ILE A 13 6.27 6.18 2.69
N GLY A 14 5.87 5.42 3.71
CA GLY A 14 5.86 3.97 3.64
C GLY A 14 4.64 3.47 2.89
N LEU A 15 4.78 2.38 2.14
CA LEU A 15 3.69 1.75 1.40
C LEU A 15 3.59 0.28 1.80
N LEU A 16 2.45 -0.11 2.33
CA LEU A 16 2.16 -1.51 2.65
C LEU A 16 0.98 -1.95 1.78
N GLY A 17 1.28 -2.78 0.78
CA GLY A 17 0.28 -3.27 -0.16
C GLY A 17 -0.21 -4.65 0.22
N GLY A 18 -1.44 -4.95 -0.16
CA GLY A 18 -2.04 -6.26 0.04
C GLY A 18 -3.52 -6.25 -0.24
N SER A 19 -4.13 -7.44 -0.18
CA SER A 19 -5.58 -7.57 -0.34
C SER A 19 -6.33 -7.14 0.92
N PHE A 20 -5.71 -7.28 2.09
CA PHE A 20 -6.33 -7.00 3.39
C PHE A 20 -7.67 -7.75 3.54
N ASP A 21 -7.65 -9.04 3.28
CA ASP A 21 -8.84 -9.88 3.28
C ASP A 21 -8.68 -11.09 4.22
N PRO A 22 -8.88 -10.90 5.53
CA PRO A 22 -9.09 -9.62 6.20
C PRO A 22 -7.77 -8.93 6.57
N PRO A 23 -7.81 -7.64 6.93
CA PRO A 23 -6.68 -7.03 7.60
C PRO A 23 -6.48 -7.73 8.95
N HIS A 24 -5.25 -7.83 9.41
CA HIS A 24 -4.94 -8.56 10.65
C HIS A 24 -3.81 -7.92 11.45
N ALA A 25 -3.56 -8.49 12.63
CA ALA A 25 -2.54 -7.96 13.54
C ALA A 25 -1.14 -7.87 12.92
N GLY A 26 -0.82 -8.75 11.98
CA GLY A 26 0.45 -8.71 11.25
C GLY A 26 0.64 -7.41 10.48
N HIS A 27 -0.41 -6.92 9.82
CA HIS A 27 -0.38 -5.63 9.11
C HIS A 27 -0.12 -4.48 10.08
N VAL A 28 -0.79 -4.49 11.25
CA VAL A 28 -0.60 -3.48 12.28
C VAL A 28 0.82 -3.52 12.84
N HIS A 29 1.34 -4.72 13.07
CA HIS A 29 2.69 -4.91 13.61
C HIS A 29 3.75 -4.35 12.66
N ILE A 30 3.67 -4.69 11.37
CA ILE A 30 4.60 -4.18 10.37
C ILE A 30 4.54 -2.66 10.31
N THR A 31 3.33 -2.11 10.35
CA THR A 31 3.10 -0.66 10.28
C THR A 31 3.75 0.06 11.46
N LYS A 32 3.49 -0.39 12.68
CA LYS A 32 4.05 0.22 13.88
C LYS A 32 5.58 0.11 13.91
N ALA A 33 6.11 -1.04 13.52
CA ALA A 33 7.55 -1.25 13.48
C ALA A 33 8.21 -0.32 12.44
N ALA A 34 7.60 -0.18 11.27
CA ALA A 34 8.13 0.67 10.21
C ALA A 34 8.12 2.15 10.60
N LEU A 35 7.02 2.62 11.17
CA LEU A 35 6.93 4.01 11.66
C LEU A 35 8.01 4.32 12.70
N LYS A 36 8.36 3.33 13.51
CA LYS A 36 9.35 3.49 14.58
C LYS A 36 10.78 3.45 14.07
N ARG A 37 11.06 2.62 13.05
CA ARG A 37 12.44 2.31 12.64
C ARG A 37 12.95 3.11 11.45
N PHE A 38 12.05 3.56 10.56
CA PHE A 38 12.47 4.12 9.27
C PHE A 38 12.23 5.62 9.13
N GLY A 39 11.87 6.30 10.21
CA GLY A 39 11.67 7.75 10.15
C GLY A 39 10.63 8.19 9.12
N LEU A 40 9.58 7.38 8.94
CA LEU A 40 8.53 7.68 7.99
C LEU A 40 7.67 8.84 8.47
N ASP A 41 7.33 9.75 7.56
CA ASP A 41 6.39 10.83 7.84
C ASP A 41 4.96 10.33 7.83
N HIS A 42 4.63 9.46 6.86
CA HIS A 42 3.34 8.79 6.74
C HIS A 42 3.53 7.38 6.23
N LEU A 43 2.50 6.58 6.39
CA LEU A 43 2.44 5.22 5.85
C LEU A 43 1.05 5.00 5.25
N TRP A 44 1.02 4.49 4.03
CA TRP A 44 -0.23 4.19 3.34
C TRP A 44 -0.43 2.69 3.26
N TRP A 45 -1.64 2.25 3.61
CA TRP A 45 -2.09 0.90 3.33
C TRP A 45 -2.74 0.91 1.95
N LEU A 46 -2.13 0.22 0.99
CA LEU A 46 -2.63 0.13 -0.37
C LEU A 46 -3.48 -1.13 -0.51
N VAL A 47 -4.79 -0.97 -0.44
CA VAL A 47 -5.73 -2.10 -0.54
C VAL A 47 -5.95 -2.41 -2.02
N SER A 48 -5.53 -3.61 -2.45
CA SER A 48 -5.62 -3.97 -3.86
C SER A 48 -7.07 -4.24 -4.26
N PRO A 49 -7.47 -3.88 -5.50
CA PRO A 49 -8.85 -4.07 -5.94
C PRO A 49 -9.27 -5.51 -6.09
N GLY A 50 -8.29 -6.44 -6.22
CA GLY A 50 -8.58 -7.84 -6.49
C GLY A 50 -8.70 -8.11 -7.98
N ASN A 51 -8.86 -9.38 -8.34
CA ASN A 51 -9.03 -9.81 -9.72
C ASN A 51 -10.50 -10.14 -9.98
N PRO A 52 -11.19 -9.33 -10.81
CA PRO A 52 -12.61 -9.56 -11.08
C PRO A 52 -12.90 -10.87 -11.82
N LEU A 53 -11.86 -11.49 -12.40
CA LEU A 53 -12.02 -12.75 -13.13
C LEU A 53 -11.96 -13.98 -12.22
N LYS A 54 -11.64 -13.82 -10.93
CA LYS A 54 -11.62 -14.94 -9.98
C LYS A 54 -13.02 -15.15 -9.43
N SER A 55 -13.52 -16.39 -9.54
CA SER A 55 -14.82 -16.77 -9.02
C SER A 55 -14.87 -16.76 -7.48
N HIS A 56 -13.70 -16.92 -6.84
CA HIS A 56 -13.55 -16.86 -5.39
C HIS A 56 -12.56 -15.74 -5.06
N GLY A 57 -12.91 -14.54 -5.44
CA GLY A 57 -12.08 -13.37 -5.16
C GLY A 57 -12.19 -12.93 -3.70
N PRO A 58 -11.37 -11.96 -3.29
CA PRO A 58 -11.47 -11.36 -1.96
C PRO A 58 -12.84 -10.70 -1.76
N ALA A 59 -13.16 -10.40 -0.51
CA ALA A 59 -14.35 -9.61 -0.17
C ALA A 59 -14.36 -8.29 -0.94
N PRO A 60 -15.53 -7.66 -1.12
CA PRO A 60 -15.62 -6.38 -1.83
C PRO A 60 -14.64 -5.36 -1.28
N LEU A 61 -14.06 -4.56 -2.17
CA LEU A 61 -13.04 -3.56 -1.82
C LEU A 61 -13.53 -2.62 -0.71
N ALA A 62 -14.76 -2.15 -0.80
CA ALA A 62 -15.32 -1.22 0.19
C ALA A 62 -15.33 -1.83 1.60
N GLU A 63 -15.68 -3.11 1.73
CA GLU A 63 -15.69 -3.80 3.02
C GLU A 63 -14.26 -3.96 3.57
N ARG A 64 -13.31 -4.33 2.71
CA ARG A 64 -11.92 -4.49 3.13
C ARG A 64 -11.32 -3.16 3.57
N MET A 65 -11.63 -2.09 2.86
CA MET A 65 -11.17 -0.76 3.23
C MET A 65 -11.77 -0.30 4.56
N GLN A 66 -13.06 -0.55 4.78
CA GLN A 66 -13.70 -0.21 6.03
C GLN A 66 -13.07 -0.96 7.20
N ALA A 67 -12.84 -2.27 7.04
CA ALA A 67 -12.20 -3.09 8.07
C ALA A 67 -10.78 -2.61 8.36
N ALA A 68 -10.02 -2.26 7.32
CA ALA A 68 -8.66 -1.76 7.49
C ALA A 68 -8.64 -0.42 8.23
N ARG A 69 -9.54 0.48 7.89
CA ARG A 69 -9.66 1.79 8.59
C ARG A 69 -10.05 1.61 10.05
N ALA A 70 -10.93 0.66 10.33
CA ALA A 70 -11.33 0.39 11.71
C ALA A 70 -10.19 -0.21 12.55
N MET A 71 -9.36 -1.03 11.92
CA MET A 71 -8.25 -1.70 12.60
C MET A 71 -7.04 -0.78 12.82
N MET A 72 -6.77 0.11 11.87
CA MET A 72 -5.56 0.95 11.92
C MET A 72 -5.93 2.43 11.95
N ARG A 73 -6.26 2.90 13.14
CA ARG A 73 -6.55 4.31 13.38
C ARG A 73 -5.31 4.99 13.95
N HIS A 74 -4.59 5.67 13.08
CA HIS A 74 -3.37 6.37 13.45
C HIS A 74 -3.23 7.62 12.59
N PRO A 75 -2.83 8.78 13.17
CA PRO A 75 -2.76 10.03 12.41
C PRO A 75 -1.77 10.00 11.25
N ARG A 76 -0.78 9.11 11.28
CA ARG A 76 0.21 8.98 10.20
C ARG A 76 -0.05 7.82 9.26
N VAL A 77 -1.20 7.13 9.40
CA VAL A 77 -1.55 6.02 8.53
C VAL A 77 -2.81 6.35 7.74
N THR A 78 -2.75 6.16 6.43
CA THR A 78 -3.90 6.35 5.55
C THR A 78 -4.17 5.05 4.80
N VAL A 79 -5.41 4.59 4.85
CA VAL A 79 -5.88 3.45 4.05
C VAL A 79 -6.40 3.99 2.73
N THR A 80 -5.89 3.48 1.61
CA THR A 80 -6.25 4.01 0.29
C THR A 80 -6.44 2.91 -0.74
N ASP A 81 -7.30 3.16 -1.72
CA ASP A 81 -7.54 2.31 -2.87
C ASP A 81 -6.85 2.86 -4.13
N ILE A 82 -5.69 3.48 -3.94
CA ILE A 82 -4.99 4.18 -5.01
C ILE A 82 -4.73 3.31 -6.25
N GLU A 83 -4.48 2.02 -6.08
CA GLU A 83 -4.24 1.13 -7.22
C GLU A 83 -5.45 1.06 -8.15
N LYS A 84 -6.66 0.99 -7.59
CA LYS A 84 -7.90 1.02 -8.37
C LYS A 84 -8.04 2.35 -9.11
N ARG A 85 -7.75 3.46 -8.44
CA ARG A 85 -7.89 4.80 -9.02
C ARG A 85 -6.87 5.05 -10.13
N LEU A 86 -5.66 4.50 -10.01
CA LEU A 86 -4.62 4.62 -11.02
C LEU A 86 -4.77 3.59 -12.14
N GLY A 87 -5.58 2.54 -11.93
CA GLY A 87 -5.73 1.46 -12.88
C GLY A 87 -4.49 0.58 -12.98
N THR A 88 -3.65 0.55 -11.94
CA THR A 88 -2.42 -0.24 -11.94
C THR A 88 -2.66 -1.64 -11.41
N ARG A 89 -1.91 -2.63 -11.92
CA ARG A 89 -2.03 -4.04 -11.54
C ARG A 89 -0.79 -4.55 -10.84
N TYR A 90 0.36 -3.95 -11.11
CA TYR A 90 1.65 -4.40 -10.58
C TYR A 90 2.27 -3.31 -9.72
N THR A 91 3.01 -3.73 -8.69
CA THR A 91 3.66 -2.82 -7.75
C THR A 91 4.57 -1.81 -8.44
N ALA A 92 5.36 -2.25 -9.43
CA ALA A 92 6.25 -1.36 -10.17
C ALA A 92 5.49 -0.25 -10.90
N GLU A 93 4.33 -0.57 -11.50
CA GLU A 93 3.47 0.42 -12.15
C GLU A 93 2.94 1.44 -11.16
N THR A 94 2.47 0.95 -10.00
CA THR A 94 1.94 1.80 -8.95
C THR A 94 3.00 2.78 -8.46
N LEU A 95 4.21 2.30 -8.19
CA LEU A 95 5.31 3.14 -7.73
C LEU A 95 5.73 4.17 -8.77
N PHE A 96 5.77 3.78 -10.03
CA PHE A 96 6.08 4.70 -11.13
C PHE A 96 5.07 5.85 -11.17
N GLN A 97 3.78 5.54 -11.11
CA GLN A 97 2.72 6.54 -11.10
C GLN A 97 2.80 7.45 -9.87
N LEU A 98 3.02 6.88 -8.70
CA LEU A 98 3.10 7.65 -7.46
C LEU A 98 4.30 8.61 -7.47
N ARG A 99 5.45 8.17 -7.97
CA ARG A 99 6.65 9.01 -8.07
C ARG A 99 6.40 10.19 -9.01
N ASN A 100 5.74 9.96 -10.14
CA ASN A 100 5.46 11.02 -11.11
C ASN A 100 4.46 12.04 -10.57
N ARG A 101 3.50 11.59 -9.76
CA ARG A 101 2.46 12.46 -9.22
C ARG A 101 2.90 13.21 -7.94
N ASN A 102 3.97 12.73 -7.29
CA ASN A 102 4.44 13.28 -6.02
C ASN A 102 5.94 13.55 -6.09
N PRO A 103 6.36 14.54 -6.90
CA PRO A 103 7.79 14.84 -7.04
C PRO A 103 8.39 15.28 -5.70
N GLY A 104 9.62 14.81 -5.43
CA GLY A 104 10.30 15.13 -4.18
C GLY A 104 9.90 14.26 -2.99
N VAL A 105 8.96 13.33 -3.15
CA VAL A 105 8.56 12.40 -2.11
C VAL A 105 9.33 11.09 -2.29
N ARG A 106 9.85 10.54 -1.19
CA ARG A 106 10.49 9.22 -1.19
C ARG A 106 9.49 8.19 -0.72
N PHE A 107 9.28 7.15 -1.52
CA PHE A 107 8.41 6.04 -1.15
C PHE A 107 9.25 4.84 -0.73
N VAL A 108 8.83 4.17 0.35
CA VAL A 108 9.49 2.98 0.88
C VAL A 108 8.49 1.84 0.85
N TRP A 109 8.79 0.80 0.06
CA TRP A 109 7.92 -0.37 -0.04
C TRP A 109 8.16 -1.31 1.14
N LEU A 110 7.09 -1.68 1.82
CA LEU A 110 7.11 -2.56 2.98
C LEU A 110 6.46 -3.90 2.60
N MET A 111 7.02 -4.99 3.11
CA MET A 111 6.42 -6.31 2.89
C MET A 111 6.76 -7.25 4.04
N GLY A 112 5.89 -8.26 4.24
CA GLY A 112 6.15 -9.33 5.17
C GLY A 112 7.15 -10.33 4.60
N ALA A 113 7.66 -11.22 5.48
CA ALA A 113 8.66 -12.21 5.09
C ALA A 113 8.19 -13.12 3.96
N ASP A 114 6.92 -13.50 3.94
CA ASP A 114 6.36 -14.37 2.91
C ASP A 114 6.44 -13.73 1.52
N ASN A 115 6.12 -12.46 1.41
CA ASN A 115 6.19 -11.72 0.16
C ASN A 115 7.65 -11.51 -0.27
N LEU A 116 8.54 -11.30 0.69
CA LEU A 116 9.96 -11.12 0.39
C LEU A 116 10.56 -12.37 -0.29
N ALA A 117 10.14 -13.56 0.14
CA ALA A 117 10.61 -14.81 -0.44
C ALA A 117 10.23 -14.96 -1.93
N GLN A 118 9.15 -14.30 -2.37
CA GLN A 118 8.65 -14.35 -3.74
C GLN A 118 8.87 -13.06 -4.52
N PHE A 119 9.56 -12.09 -3.93
CA PHE A 119 9.69 -10.75 -4.51
C PHE A 119 10.33 -10.78 -5.89
N HIS A 120 11.32 -11.64 -6.11
CA HIS A 120 12.01 -11.77 -7.40
C HIS A 120 11.12 -12.28 -8.53
N LEU A 121 9.92 -12.78 -8.19
CA LEU A 121 8.94 -13.24 -9.19
C LEU A 121 7.94 -12.13 -9.58
N TRP A 122 8.00 -10.99 -8.93
CA TRP A 122 7.10 -9.88 -9.22
C TRP A 122 7.51 -9.18 -10.50
N GLN A 123 6.51 -8.71 -11.23
CA GLN A 123 6.71 -7.93 -12.45
C GLN A 123 7.62 -6.73 -12.17
N ASP A 124 8.71 -6.62 -12.93
CA ASP A 124 9.68 -5.51 -12.83
C ASP A 124 10.18 -5.25 -11.41
N TRP A 125 10.40 -6.32 -10.63
CA TRP A 125 10.80 -6.21 -9.22
C TRP A 125 12.03 -5.35 -8.99
N GLN A 126 12.93 -5.29 -9.97
CA GLN A 126 14.18 -4.54 -9.88
C GLN A 126 13.94 -3.03 -9.80
N TRP A 127 12.75 -2.57 -10.17
CA TRP A 127 12.40 -1.15 -10.17
C TRP A 127 11.61 -0.72 -8.94
N ILE A 128 11.38 -1.61 -7.99
CA ILE A 128 10.60 -1.35 -6.77
C ILE A 128 11.48 -0.80 -5.64
#